data_0d314dfbbd1a5bd70c98277bcc41fa2a
#
_entry.id   0d314dfbbd1a5bd70c98277bcc41fa2a
#
_cell.length_a   1.000
_cell.length_b   1.000
_cell.length_c   1.000
_cell.angle_alpha   90.00
_cell.angle_beta   90.00
_cell.angle_gamma   90.00
#
_symmetry.space_group_name_H-M   'P 1'
#
loop_
_entity.id
_entity.type
_entity.pdbx_description
1 polymer ?
#
loop_
_entity_poly.entity_id
_entity_poly.type
_entity_poly.pdbx_seq_one_letter_code
_entity_poly.pdbx_strand_id
1 'polypeptide(L)'
;PEPEPEPEPEPEPEPEPDPEPEPDPEPDPEPDPEPESEPEPEPEPEPEPEPEPEPEPEPDPEPEPEPEPEIKIKESLDQEKTNTKLDSGLKKTKDNFFSRITKAVAGKSKIDELALDDIEEALITSDIGVDTTIKIIEKLEERVERDKYINSSELNNLLKEEISDLMKDSYDNIPKVDGPYVIMIVGVNGVGKTTTIGKLAHQFKKEGKKVVLGASDTFRAAAVDQLVIWSERVEVDIVKQDMGSDPASVAFDTLQSAKASDADVVIIDTAGRLHNNVNLMRELGKIRNVMEKVISNSPHDVMLVLDASTGQNAIEQATQFTAATEVDSIVLTKLDGTAKGGVVIGISDQFQIPVRYIGVGEGMEDLQSFNKKEFVDSLFN
;
A
#
# COMPACT_ATOMS: atom_id res chain seq x y z
N PRO A 1 -40.69 60.93 -13.47
CA PRO A 1 -39.65 61.26 -12.54
C PRO A 1 -38.96 59.94 -12.11
N GLU A 2 -37.68 59.89 -12.46
CA GLU A 2 -36.79 58.78 -12.05
C GLU A 2 -36.49 58.96 -10.54
N PRO A 3 -36.33 57.87 -9.77
CA PRO A 3 -35.92 57.97 -8.39
C PRO A 3 -34.45 58.35 -8.28
N GLU A 4 -34.16 59.24 -7.31
CA GLU A 4 -32.79 59.63 -6.99
C GLU A 4 -31.94 58.45 -6.50
N PRO A 5 -30.64 58.39 -6.80
CA PRO A 5 -29.75 57.33 -6.34
C PRO A 5 -29.54 57.43 -4.80
N GLU A 6 -29.54 56.30 -4.12
CA GLU A 6 -29.23 56.18 -2.70
C GLU A 6 -27.78 56.57 -2.41
N PRO A 7 -27.48 57.22 -1.29
CA PRO A 7 -26.12 57.63 -0.95
C PRO A 7 -25.22 56.42 -0.65
N GLU A 8 -23.97 56.51 -1.13
CA GLU A 8 -22.93 55.50 -0.88
C GLU A 8 -22.62 55.40 0.64
N PRO A 9 -22.36 54.19 1.18
CA PRO A 9 -21.99 54.05 2.59
C PRO A 9 -20.63 54.68 2.89
N GLU A 10 -20.55 55.35 4.05
CA GLU A 10 -19.30 55.95 4.54
C GLU A 10 -18.25 54.85 4.84
N PRO A 11 -16.94 55.12 4.57
CA PRO A 11 -15.89 54.16 4.86
C PRO A 11 -15.73 53.90 6.35
N GLU A 12 -15.55 52.60 6.69
CA GLU A 12 -15.28 52.18 8.06
C GLU A 12 -13.93 52.75 8.55
N PRO A 13 -13.81 53.09 9.84
CA PRO A 13 -12.58 53.61 10.40
C PRO A 13 -11.46 52.55 10.40
N GLU A 14 -10.26 52.99 10.05
CA GLU A 14 -9.05 52.13 10.08
C GLU A 14 -8.75 51.65 11.49
N PRO A 15 -8.31 50.38 11.67
CA PRO A 15 -7.95 49.83 12.97
C PRO A 15 -6.75 50.58 13.56
N GLU A 16 -6.79 50.82 14.89
CA GLU A 16 -5.68 51.42 15.63
C GLU A 16 -4.44 50.47 15.60
N PRO A 17 -3.25 51.03 15.55
CA PRO A 17 -2.03 50.25 15.56
C PRO A 17 -1.83 49.53 16.90
N ASP A 18 -1.36 48.26 16.82
CA ASP A 18 -1.06 47.43 17.98
C ASP A 18 0.07 48.07 18.83
N PRO A 19 0.02 47.93 20.17
CA PRO A 19 1.10 48.42 21.04
C PRO A 19 2.42 47.67 20.79
N GLU A 20 3.52 48.43 20.82
CA GLU A 20 4.88 47.90 20.70
C GLU A 20 5.19 46.89 21.84
N PRO A 21 5.90 45.79 21.55
CA PRO A 21 6.26 44.82 22.56
C PRO A 21 7.27 45.40 23.57
N GLU A 22 7.10 45.04 24.83
CA GLU A 22 8.01 45.40 25.91
C GLU A 22 9.38 44.73 25.72
N PRO A 23 10.48 45.38 26.10
CA PRO A 23 11.83 44.81 25.95
C PRO A 23 12.03 43.60 26.89
N ASP A 24 12.71 42.60 26.36
CA ASP A 24 13.07 41.38 27.11
C ASP A 24 13.99 41.66 28.31
N PRO A 25 13.84 40.95 29.42
CA PRO A 25 14.72 41.08 30.57
C PRO A 25 16.15 40.59 30.25
N GLU A 26 17.15 41.30 30.78
CA GLU A 26 18.55 40.93 30.63
C GLU A 26 18.86 39.55 31.27
N PRO A 27 19.74 38.75 30.66
CA PRO A 27 20.08 37.42 31.20
C PRO A 27 20.93 37.53 32.49
N ASP A 28 20.65 36.63 33.45
CA ASP A 28 21.38 36.48 34.70
C ASP A 28 22.87 36.09 34.45
N PRO A 29 23.80 36.58 35.30
CA PRO A 29 25.21 36.24 35.14
C PRO A 29 25.52 34.75 35.42
N GLU A 30 26.38 34.18 34.59
CA GLU A 30 26.84 32.79 34.74
C GLU A 30 27.60 32.58 36.07
N PRO A 31 27.42 31.38 36.70
CA PRO A 31 28.18 31.03 37.90
C PRO A 31 29.66 30.72 37.58
N ASP A 32 30.53 31.10 38.49
CA ASP A 32 31.98 30.86 38.44
C ASP A 32 32.33 29.35 38.34
N PRO A 33 33.38 28.98 37.61
CA PRO A 33 33.80 27.58 37.49
C PRO A 33 34.41 27.04 38.79
N GLU A 34 34.00 25.82 39.15
CA GLU A 34 34.58 25.08 40.30
C GLU A 34 36.03 24.65 40.00
N PRO A 35 36.90 24.57 41.03
CA PRO A 35 38.28 24.19 40.85
C PRO A 35 38.45 22.71 40.45
N GLU A 36 39.33 22.47 39.48
CA GLU A 36 39.73 21.16 39.00
C GLU A 36 40.35 20.29 40.09
N SER A 37 39.90 19.06 40.25
CA SER A 37 40.46 18.05 41.13
C SER A 37 41.76 17.48 40.54
N GLU A 38 42.76 17.30 41.40
CA GLU A 38 44.07 16.72 41.07
C GLU A 38 43.94 15.25 40.61
N PRO A 39 44.76 14.79 39.64
CA PRO A 39 44.70 13.43 39.12
C PRO A 39 45.23 12.40 40.14
N GLU A 40 44.53 11.28 40.28
CA GLU A 40 44.94 10.12 41.05
C GLU A 40 46.15 9.40 40.40
N PRO A 41 47.07 8.79 41.18
CA PRO A 41 48.23 8.07 40.63
C PRO A 41 47.84 6.79 39.91
N GLU A 42 48.47 6.52 38.75
CA GLU A 42 48.28 5.33 37.92
C GLU A 42 48.68 4.03 38.67
N PRO A 43 47.93 2.94 38.52
CA PRO A 43 48.29 1.64 39.10
C PRO A 43 49.48 1.01 38.38
N GLU A 44 50.35 0.33 39.16
CA GLU A 44 51.51 -0.42 38.66
C GLU A 44 51.07 -1.60 37.75
N PRO A 45 51.86 -1.94 36.71
CA PRO A 45 51.52 -3.03 35.80
C PRO A 45 51.58 -4.40 36.46
N GLU A 46 50.56 -5.21 36.26
CA GLU A 46 50.52 -6.63 36.66
C GLU A 46 51.54 -7.46 35.87
N PRO A 47 52.13 -8.53 36.45
CA PRO A 47 53.05 -9.40 35.74
C PRO A 47 52.39 -10.19 34.63
N GLU A 48 53.06 -10.32 33.46
CA GLU A 48 52.63 -11.05 32.32
C GLU A 48 52.39 -12.55 32.64
N PRO A 49 51.30 -13.15 32.17
CA PRO A 49 51.05 -14.59 32.33
C PRO A 49 52.03 -15.42 31.50
N GLU A 50 52.44 -16.55 32.05
CA GLU A 50 53.29 -17.55 31.38
C GLU A 50 52.56 -18.13 30.15
N PRO A 51 53.27 -18.47 29.05
CA PRO A 51 52.63 -19.00 27.83
C PRO A 51 52.02 -20.38 28.11
N GLU A 52 50.75 -20.50 27.72
CA GLU A 52 50.02 -21.77 27.71
C GLU A 52 50.59 -22.75 26.66
N PRO A 53 50.56 -24.08 26.94
CA PRO A 53 51.02 -25.07 25.95
C PRO A 53 50.18 -25.06 24.70
N GLU A 54 50.82 -25.26 23.51
CA GLU A 54 50.18 -25.33 22.21
C GLU A 54 49.11 -26.44 22.18
N PRO A 55 47.92 -26.16 21.63
CA PRO A 55 46.89 -27.19 21.49
C PRO A 55 47.29 -28.26 20.46
N GLU A 56 46.97 -29.50 20.77
CA GLU A 56 47.10 -30.64 19.83
C GLU A 56 46.24 -30.38 18.59
N PRO A 57 46.65 -30.85 17.38
CA PRO A 57 45.87 -30.64 16.17
C PRO A 57 44.50 -31.33 16.26
N GLU A 58 43.46 -30.57 16.02
CA GLU A 58 42.07 -31.07 15.97
C GLU A 58 41.91 -32.05 14.79
N PRO A 59 41.11 -33.13 14.93
CA PRO A 59 40.80 -34.02 13.83
C PRO A 59 40.03 -33.29 12.71
N ASP A 60 40.26 -33.65 11.46
CA ASP A 60 39.63 -33.11 10.27
C ASP A 60 38.08 -33.08 10.44
N PRO A 61 37.40 -31.99 10.06
CA PRO A 61 35.97 -31.92 10.14
C PRO A 61 35.31 -32.94 9.21
N GLU A 62 34.40 -33.76 9.76
CA GLU A 62 33.46 -34.55 8.98
C GLU A 62 32.68 -33.65 8.02
N PRO A 63 32.34 -34.09 6.78
CA PRO A 63 31.60 -33.27 5.85
C PRO A 63 30.23 -32.90 6.45
N GLU A 64 29.97 -31.58 6.46
CA GLU A 64 28.69 -31.04 6.92
C GLU A 64 27.52 -31.66 6.13
N PRO A 65 26.43 -32.10 6.80
CA PRO A 65 25.24 -32.54 6.08
C PRO A 65 24.62 -31.35 5.33
N GLU A 66 24.22 -31.59 4.10
CA GLU A 66 23.61 -30.60 3.20
C GLU A 66 22.39 -29.95 3.88
N PRO A 67 22.20 -28.62 3.82
CA PRO A 67 21.09 -27.91 4.45
C PRO A 67 19.82 -28.04 3.63
N GLU A 68 19.03 -29.09 3.83
CA GLU A 68 17.75 -29.27 3.12
C GLU A 68 16.52 -29.70 3.93
N PRO A 69 16.17 -29.23 5.09
CA PRO A 69 14.73 -29.09 5.35
C PRO A 69 14.25 -27.81 6.00
N GLU A 70 15.10 -26.96 6.53
CA GLU A 70 14.62 -25.80 7.30
C GLU A 70 14.00 -24.69 6.46
N ILE A 71 14.43 -24.52 5.21
CA ILE A 71 13.89 -23.48 4.30
C ILE A 71 12.47 -23.86 3.85
N LYS A 72 12.25 -25.12 3.47
CA LYS A 72 10.91 -25.61 3.05
C LYS A 72 9.89 -25.63 4.19
N ILE A 73 10.33 -25.85 5.43
CA ILE A 73 9.44 -25.86 6.60
C ILE A 73 9.07 -24.42 7.02
N LYS A 74 9.98 -23.44 6.90
CA LYS A 74 9.66 -22.03 7.14
C LYS A 74 8.72 -21.46 6.09
N GLU A 75 8.97 -21.72 4.82
CA GLU A 75 8.11 -21.28 3.72
C GLU A 75 6.71 -21.88 3.82
N SER A 76 6.57 -23.16 4.18
CA SER A 76 5.26 -23.80 4.36
C SER A 76 4.50 -23.27 5.59
N LEU A 77 5.18 -22.97 6.69
CA LEU A 77 4.56 -22.39 7.90
C LEU A 77 4.16 -20.94 7.71
N ASP A 78 4.91 -20.17 6.93
CA ASP A 78 4.56 -18.79 6.60
C ASP A 78 3.42 -18.74 5.58
N GLN A 79 3.36 -19.65 4.60
CA GLN A 79 2.23 -19.81 3.68
C GLN A 79 0.93 -20.22 4.40
N GLU A 80 0.98 -21.18 5.33
CA GLU A 80 -0.19 -21.54 6.13
C GLU A 80 -0.73 -20.39 6.97
N LYS A 81 0.15 -19.57 7.57
CA LYS A 81 -0.26 -18.37 8.32
C LYS A 81 -0.85 -17.29 7.43
N THR A 82 -0.31 -17.11 6.23
CA THR A 82 -0.80 -16.15 5.24
C THR A 82 -2.19 -16.56 4.76
N ASN A 83 -2.40 -17.81 4.40
CA ASN A 83 -3.70 -18.34 3.98
C ASN A 83 -4.76 -18.22 5.07
N THR A 84 -4.40 -18.51 6.34
CA THR A 84 -5.33 -18.38 7.48
C THR A 84 -5.78 -16.92 7.69
N LYS A 85 -4.90 -15.94 7.50
CA LYS A 85 -5.24 -14.51 7.58
C LYS A 85 -6.09 -14.07 6.39
N LEU A 86 -5.78 -14.54 5.18
CA LEU A 86 -6.55 -14.29 3.97
C LEU A 86 -8.00 -14.79 4.14
N ASP A 87 -8.19 -16.03 4.53
CA ASP A 87 -9.50 -16.63 4.77
C ASP A 87 -10.29 -15.88 5.83
N SER A 88 -9.65 -15.48 6.94
CA SER A 88 -10.30 -14.70 7.98
C SER A 88 -10.68 -13.29 7.52
N GLY A 89 -9.81 -12.63 6.75
CA GLY A 89 -10.05 -11.31 6.19
C GLY A 89 -11.14 -11.30 5.11
N LEU A 90 -11.24 -12.35 4.31
CA LEU A 90 -12.24 -12.46 3.23
C LEU A 90 -13.56 -13.11 3.69
N LYS A 91 -13.72 -13.46 4.95
CA LYS A 91 -14.88 -14.20 5.46
C LYS A 91 -16.22 -13.58 5.05
N LYS A 92 -16.39 -12.26 5.19
CA LYS A 92 -17.63 -11.56 4.83
C LYS A 92 -17.90 -11.59 3.32
N THR A 93 -16.85 -11.41 2.52
CA THR A 93 -16.91 -11.50 1.05
C THR A 93 -17.29 -12.90 0.62
N LYS A 94 -16.61 -13.90 1.14
CA LYS A 94 -16.84 -15.32 0.92
C LYS A 94 -18.28 -15.72 1.26
N ASP A 95 -18.71 -15.45 2.50
CA ASP A 95 -20.04 -15.82 2.97
C ASP A 95 -21.14 -15.23 2.09
N ASN A 96 -20.96 -14.01 1.59
CA ASN A 96 -21.88 -13.34 0.70
C ASN A 96 -21.82 -13.91 -0.73
N PHE A 97 -20.65 -13.98 -1.32
CA PHE A 97 -20.41 -14.46 -2.68
C PHE A 97 -20.84 -15.92 -2.84
N PHE A 98 -20.26 -16.81 -2.03
CA PHE A 98 -20.53 -18.25 -2.10
C PHE A 98 -22.01 -18.59 -1.81
N SER A 99 -22.63 -17.92 -0.82
CA SER A 99 -24.03 -18.15 -0.50
C SER A 99 -24.99 -17.76 -1.65
N ARG A 100 -24.66 -16.72 -2.39
CA ARG A 100 -25.45 -16.28 -3.56
C ARG A 100 -25.33 -17.26 -4.72
N ILE A 101 -24.10 -17.63 -5.09
CA ILE A 101 -23.86 -18.63 -6.15
C ILE A 101 -24.52 -19.96 -5.79
N THR A 102 -24.36 -20.44 -4.54
CA THR A 102 -24.98 -21.71 -4.10
C THR A 102 -26.51 -21.65 -4.16
N LYS A 103 -27.12 -20.51 -3.79
CA LYS A 103 -28.56 -20.33 -3.90
C LYS A 103 -29.04 -20.33 -5.36
N ALA A 104 -28.30 -19.68 -6.25
CA ALA A 104 -28.61 -19.62 -7.68
C ALA A 104 -28.72 -21.02 -8.30
N VAL A 105 -27.91 -21.97 -7.84
CA VAL A 105 -27.88 -23.35 -8.41
C VAL A 105 -28.54 -24.38 -7.50
N ALA A 106 -29.09 -24.00 -6.36
CA ALA A 106 -29.69 -24.92 -5.38
C ALA A 106 -30.91 -25.62 -5.97
N GLY A 107 -30.91 -26.96 -5.92
CA GLY A 107 -32.01 -27.80 -6.37
C GLY A 107 -32.12 -27.96 -7.90
N LYS A 108 -31.19 -27.37 -8.66
CA LYS A 108 -31.12 -27.52 -10.10
C LYS A 108 -30.26 -28.73 -10.46
N SER A 109 -30.81 -29.65 -11.24
CA SER A 109 -30.10 -30.86 -11.73
C SER A 109 -29.28 -30.56 -12.98
N LYS A 110 -29.52 -29.44 -13.63
CA LYS A 110 -28.82 -28.92 -14.81
C LYS A 110 -28.71 -27.42 -14.69
N ILE A 111 -27.66 -26.88 -15.27
CA ILE A 111 -27.54 -25.44 -15.49
C ILE A 111 -28.30 -25.12 -16.78
N ASP A 112 -29.40 -24.43 -16.63
CA ASP A 112 -30.24 -23.90 -17.68
C ASP A 112 -30.15 -22.37 -17.74
N GLU A 113 -30.84 -21.76 -18.70
CA GLU A 113 -30.88 -20.31 -18.89
C GLU A 113 -31.30 -19.57 -17.60
N LEU A 114 -32.30 -20.08 -16.88
CA LEU A 114 -32.74 -19.51 -15.61
C LEU A 114 -31.67 -19.63 -14.51
N ALA A 115 -30.83 -20.66 -14.57
CA ALA A 115 -29.70 -20.78 -13.64
C ALA A 115 -28.61 -19.76 -13.94
N LEU A 116 -28.34 -19.47 -15.20
CA LEU A 116 -27.37 -18.46 -15.64
C LEU A 116 -27.85 -17.05 -15.28
N ASP A 117 -29.14 -16.72 -15.44
CA ASP A 117 -29.73 -15.46 -14.97
C ASP A 117 -29.53 -15.26 -13.45
N ASP A 118 -29.81 -16.30 -12.64
CA ASP A 118 -29.63 -16.26 -11.20
C ASP A 118 -28.14 -16.10 -10.81
N ILE A 119 -27.19 -16.68 -11.57
CA ILE A 119 -25.77 -16.52 -11.39
C ILE A 119 -25.34 -15.10 -11.76
N GLU A 120 -25.84 -14.56 -12.87
CA GLU A 120 -25.59 -13.19 -13.29
C GLU A 120 -25.99 -12.19 -12.19
N GLU A 121 -27.22 -12.31 -11.66
CA GLU A 121 -27.68 -11.49 -10.54
C GLU A 121 -26.76 -11.63 -9.30
N ALA A 122 -26.31 -12.85 -9.00
CA ALA A 122 -25.42 -13.12 -7.88
C ALA A 122 -24.04 -12.43 -8.06
N LEU A 123 -23.46 -12.45 -9.27
CA LEU A 123 -22.19 -11.83 -9.61
C LEU A 123 -22.30 -10.29 -9.54
N ILE A 124 -23.32 -9.69 -10.14
CA ILE A 124 -23.58 -8.24 -10.11
C ILE A 124 -23.75 -7.75 -8.67
N THR A 125 -24.55 -8.44 -7.88
CA THR A 125 -24.82 -8.07 -6.48
C THR A 125 -23.65 -8.32 -5.55
N SER A 126 -22.60 -9.01 -6.02
CA SER A 126 -21.32 -9.18 -5.34
C SER A 126 -20.26 -8.11 -5.68
N ASP A 127 -20.68 -7.03 -6.37
CA ASP A 127 -19.85 -5.90 -6.80
C ASP A 127 -18.74 -6.26 -7.82
N ILE A 128 -18.88 -7.33 -8.59
CA ILE A 128 -17.94 -7.68 -9.67
C ILE A 128 -17.98 -6.63 -10.79
N GLY A 129 -19.16 -6.07 -11.05
CA GLY A 129 -19.42 -5.13 -12.15
C GLY A 129 -20.07 -5.81 -13.35
N VAL A 130 -20.84 -5.02 -14.09
CA VAL A 130 -21.70 -5.53 -15.19
C VAL A 130 -20.85 -6.10 -16.32
N ASP A 131 -19.85 -5.36 -16.80
CA ASP A 131 -19.03 -5.76 -17.96
C ASP A 131 -18.26 -7.08 -17.70
N THR A 132 -17.69 -7.23 -16.51
CA THR A 132 -16.98 -8.45 -16.10
C THR A 132 -17.96 -9.61 -15.92
N THR A 133 -19.14 -9.35 -15.35
CA THR A 133 -20.20 -10.37 -15.20
C THR A 133 -20.64 -10.90 -16.54
N ILE A 134 -20.91 -10.04 -17.52
CA ILE A 134 -21.30 -10.46 -18.88
C ILE A 134 -20.24 -11.38 -19.48
N LYS A 135 -18.96 -11.05 -19.38
CA LYS A 135 -17.87 -11.91 -19.88
C LYS A 135 -17.86 -13.30 -19.22
N ILE A 136 -18.13 -13.36 -17.91
CA ILE A 136 -18.21 -14.64 -17.18
C ILE A 136 -19.40 -15.45 -17.68
N ILE A 137 -20.57 -14.82 -17.80
CA ILE A 137 -21.80 -15.50 -18.24
C ILE A 137 -21.66 -16.01 -19.68
N GLU A 138 -21.18 -15.22 -20.63
CA GLU A 138 -20.95 -15.64 -22.03
C GLU A 138 -20.07 -16.89 -22.09
N LYS A 139 -18.99 -16.94 -21.32
CA LYS A 139 -18.12 -18.13 -21.26
C LYS A 139 -18.81 -19.34 -20.64
N LEU A 140 -19.64 -19.12 -19.61
CA LEU A 140 -20.44 -20.20 -19.02
C LEU A 140 -21.44 -20.74 -20.01
N GLU A 141 -22.13 -19.90 -20.77
CA GLU A 141 -23.08 -20.28 -21.84
C GLU A 141 -22.38 -21.14 -22.89
N GLU A 142 -21.25 -20.70 -23.43
CA GLU A 142 -20.46 -21.45 -24.40
C GLU A 142 -20.08 -22.86 -23.87
N ARG A 143 -19.74 -22.98 -22.58
CA ARG A 143 -19.42 -24.26 -21.95
C ARG A 143 -20.65 -25.15 -21.75
N VAL A 144 -21.78 -24.57 -21.31
CA VAL A 144 -23.04 -25.29 -21.13
C VAL A 144 -23.56 -25.83 -22.48
N GLU A 145 -23.49 -25.04 -23.55
CA GLU A 145 -23.90 -25.47 -24.91
C GLU A 145 -23.00 -26.61 -25.43
N ARG A 146 -21.68 -26.49 -25.21
CA ARG A 146 -20.71 -27.49 -25.68
C ARG A 146 -20.84 -28.82 -24.96
N ASP A 147 -20.90 -28.78 -23.63
CA ASP A 147 -20.79 -29.97 -22.79
C ASP A 147 -22.14 -30.58 -22.43
N LYS A 148 -23.26 -29.89 -22.78
CA LYS A 148 -24.67 -30.30 -22.62
C LYS A 148 -25.15 -30.69 -21.24
N TYR A 149 -24.26 -30.81 -20.28
CA TYR A 149 -24.57 -31.16 -18.90
C TYR A 149 -23.44 -30.65 -17.98
N ILE A 150 -23.77 -29.76 -17.06
CA ILE A 150 -22.88 -29.26 -16.02
C ILE A 150 -23.61 -29.41 -14.69
N ASN A 151 -23.02 -30.11 -13.74
CA ASN A 151 -23.50 -30.19 -12.37
C ASN A 151 -22.94 -29.05 -11.49
N SER A 152 -23.49 -28.86 -10.31
CA SER A 152 -23.09 -27.75 -9.42
C SER A 152 -21.60 -27.75 -9.03
N SER A 153 -20.95 -28.91 -8.94
CA SER A 153 -19.52 -29.00 -8.63
C SER A 153 -18.66 -28.60 -9.82
N GLU A 154 -19.03 -29.04 -11.01
CA GLU A 154 -18.37 -28.65 -12.27
C GLU A 154 -18.52 -27.15 -12.52
N LEU A 155 -19.71 -26.58 -12.24
CA LEU A 155 -19.95 -25.15 -12.34
C LEU A 155 -19.02 -24.33 -11.42
N ASN A 156 -18.87 -24.75 -10.15
CA ASN A 156 -17.97 -24.05 -9.24
C ASN A 156 -16.50 -24.06 -9.73
N ASN A 157 -16.04 -25.18 -10.26
CA ASN A 157 -14.70 -25.28 -10.83
C ASN A 157 -14.55 -24.39 -12.06
N LEU A 158 -15.57 -24.38 -12.93
CA LEU A 158 -15.60 -23.56 -14.11
C LEU A 158 -15.59 -22.06 -13.77
N LEU A 159 -16.41 -21.64 -12.80
CA LEU A 159 -16.40 -20.26 -12.30
C LEU A 159 -15.02 -19.85 -11.75
N LYS A 160 -14.37 -20.73 -10.98
CA LYS A 160 -13.02 -20.49 -10.49
C LYS A 160 -12.01 -20.31 -11.63
N GLU A 161 -12.05 -21.16 -12.63
CA GLU A 161 -11.18 -21.09 -13.80
C GLU A 161 -11.41 -19.79 -14.57
N GLU A 162 -12.66 -19.48 -14.93
CA GLU A 162 -12.99 -18.28 -15.71
C GLU A 162 -12.67 -16.98 -14.97
N ILE A 163 -12.97 -16.89 -13.67
CA ILE A 163 -12.60 -15.74 -12.85
C ILE A 163 -11.08 -15.59 -12.76
N SER A 164 -10.36 -16.69 -12.53
CA SER A 164 -8.90 -16.65 -12.46
C SER A 164 -8.26 -16.23 -13.78
N ASP A 165 -8.81 -16.64 -14.91
CA ASP A 165 -8.32 -16.31 -16.26
C ASP A 165 -8.57 -14.85 -16.65
N LEU A 166 -9.65 -14.24 -16.15
CA LEU A 166 -9.93 -12.82 -16.33
C LEU A 166 -8.97 -11.92 -15.55
N MET A 167 -8.46 -12.42 -14.42
CA MET A 167 -7.60 -11.63 -13.54
C MET A 167 -6.15 -11.59 -14.04
N LYS A 168 -5.53 -10.40 -13.95
CA LYS A 168 -4.13 -10.21 -14.27
C LYS A 168 -3.23 -10.88 -13.23
N ASP A 169 -2.16 -11.52 -13.68
CA ASP A 169 -1.13 -12.05 -12.78
C ASP A 169 -0.41 -10.94 -12.01
N SER A 170 -0.20 -11.16 -10.72
CA SER A 170 0.62 -10.30 -9.88
C SER A 170 2.10 -10.67 -9.97
N TYR A 171 2.94 -9.77 -9.51
CA TYR A 171 4.37 -10.00 -9.35
C TYR A 171 4.83 -9.51 -7.98
N ASP A 172 5.64 -10.33 -7.29
CA ASP A 172 6.13 -10.02 -5.94
C ASP A 172 7.53 -9.40 -5.95
N ASN A 173 8.30 -9.67 -7.02
CA ASN A 173 9.69 -9.24 -7.07
C ASN A 173 9.83 -7.76 -7.41
N ILE A 174 10.65 -7.06 -6.63
CA ILE A 174 11.14 -5.73 -7.01
C ILE A 174 12.04 -5.88 -8.23
N PRO A 175 11.77 -5.17 -9.34
CA PRO A 175 12.66 -5.19 -10.50
C PRO A 175 14.04 -4.63 -10.12
N LYS A 176 15.09 -5.17 -10.70
CA LYS A 176 16.44 -4.61 -10.55
C LYS A 176 16.51 -3.29 -11.29
N VAL A 177 16.79 -2.22 -10.58
CA VAL A 177 16.93 -0.86 -11.10
C VAL A 177 18.29 -0.28 -10.71
N ASP A 178 18.73 0.74 -11.45
CA ASP A 178 19.92 1.50 -11.10
C ASP A 178 19.58 2.49 -9.97
N GLY A 179 20.03 2.20 -8.75
CA GLY A 179 19.74 2.97 -7.55
C GLY A 179 18.50 2.45 -6.79
N PRO A 180 17.86 3.29 -5.96
CA PRO A 180 16.71 2.88 -5.18
C PRO A 180 15.47 2.61 -6.05
N TYR A 181 14.70 1.59 -5.70
CA TYR A 181 13.38 1.35 -6.27
C TYR A 181 12.39 2.39 -5.73
N VAL A 182 11.80 3.18 -6.62
CA VAL A 182 10.94 4.32 -6.26
C VAL A 182 9.48 3.97 -6.50
N ILE A 183 8.69 4.01 -5.43
CA ILE A 183 7.24 3.79 -5.44
C ILE A 183 6.54 5.12 -5.19
N MET A 184 5.62 5.51 -6.07
CA MET A 184 4.74 6.66 -5.87
C MET A 184 3.33 6.16 -5.53
N ILE A 185 2.85 6.46 -4.32
CA ILE A 185 1.54 6.03 -3.85
C ILE A 185 0.48 7.06 -4.22
N VAL A 186 -0.52 6.65 -4.98
CA VAL A 186 -1.64 7.50 -5.43
C VAL A 186 -2.99 6.92 -4.99
N GLY A 187 -4.06 7.73 -5.01
CA GLY A 187 -5.41 7.33 -4.62
C GLY A 187 -6.12 8.43 -3.84
N VAL A 188 -7.43 8.32 -3.66
CA VAL A 188 -8.23 9.34 -2.95
C VAL A 188 -7.93 9.37 -1.45
N ASN A 189 -8.37 10.44 -0.77
CA ASN A 189 -8.22 10.51 0.69
C ASN A 189 -9.10 9.46 1.39
N GLY A 190 -8.57 8.86 2.46
CA GLY A 190 -9.30 7.88 3.28
C GLY A 190 -9.23 6.43 2.79
N VAL A 191 -8.66 6.15 1.62
CA VAL A 191 -8.48 4.76 1.11
C VAL A 191 -7.40 3.97 1.82
N GLY A 192 -6.58 4.61 2.66
CA GLY A 192 -5.53 3.92 3.42
C GLY A 192 -4.11 4.08 2.85
N LYS A 193 -3.83 5.10 2.00
CA LYS A 193 -2.48 5.34 1.43
C LYS A 193 -1.37 5.34 2.50
N THR A 194 -1.47 6.24 3.48
CA THR A 194 -0.44 6.41 4.52
C THR A 194 -0.25 5.13 5.36
N THR A 195 -1.35 4.41 5.63
CA THR A 195 -1.30 3.10 6.29
C THR A 195 -0.61 2.04 5.42
N THR A 196 -0.92 2.02 4.13
CA THR A 196 -0.27 1.12 3.15
C THR A 196 1.23 1.39 3.06
N ILE A 197 1.64 2.66 3.01
CA ILE A 197 3.06 3.07 3.03
C ILE A 197 3.77 2.52 4.26
N GLY A 198 3.18 2.70 5.46
CA GLY A 198 3.76 2.18 6.70
C GLY A 198 3.91 0.66 6.71
N LYS A 199 2.92 -0.07 6.21
CA LYS A 199 2.95 -1.54 6.11
C LYS A 199 3.96 -2.03 5.05
N LEU A 200 4.04 -1.37 3.89
CA LEU A 200 5.06 -1.67 2.87
C LEU A 200 6.48 -1.40 3.39
N ALA A 201 6.68 -0.27 4.04
CA ALA A 201 7.97 0.06 4.66
C ALA A 201 8.38 -1.01 5.68
N HIS A 202 7.43 -1.50 6.49
CA HIS A 202 7.67 -2.60 7.43
C HIS A 202 8.09 -3.90 6.71
N GLN A 203 7.41 -4.27 5.63
CA GLN A 203 7.75 -5.47 4.86
C GLN A 203 9.15 -5.37 4.25
N PHE A 204 9.46 -4.26 3.56
CA PHE A 204 10.79 -4.07 2.97
C PHE A 204 11.90 -4.04 4.01
N LYS A 205 11.66 -3.41 5.18
CA LYS A 205 12.63 -3.46 6.29
C LYS A 205 12.85 -4.87 6.82
N LYS A 206 11.79 -5.66 6.94
CA LYS A 206 11.87 -7.08 7.36
C LYS A 206 12.67 -7.94 6.37
N GLU A 207 12.64 -7.57 5.08
CA GLU A 207 13.49 -8.15 4.02
C GLU A 207 14.94 -7.64 4.06
N GLY A 208 15.30 -6.80 5.03
CA GLY A 208 16.63 -6.22 5.16
C GLY A 208 16.91 -5.04 4.23
N LYS A 209 15.88 -4.46 3.61
CA LYS A 209 15.99 -3.29 2.73
C LYS A 209 16.06 -1.99 3.53
N LYS A 210 16.89 -1.07 3.07
CA LYS A 210 16.93 0.29 3.58
C LYS A 210 15.88 1.14 2.88
N VAL A 211 14.91 1.65 3.65
CA VAL A 211 13.74 2.38 3.14
C VAL A 211 13.79 3.84 3.53
N VAL A 212 13.43 4.73 2.60
CA VAL A 212 13.23 6.17 2.86
C VAL A 212 11.81 6.56 2.45
N LEU A 213 11.11 7.27 3.33
CA LEU A 213 9.76 7.78 3.09
C LEU A 213 9.78 9.26 2.70
N GLY A 214 8.89 9.67 1.79
CA GLY A 214 8.68 11.06 1.41
C GLY A 214 7.25 11.52 1.68
N ALA A 215 7.08 12.56 2.52
CA ALA A 215 5.78 13.10 2.91
C ALA A 215 5.33 14.20 1.94
N SER A 216 4.90 13.83 0.72
CA SER A 216 4.49 14.80 -0.31
C SER A 216 2.99 15.19 -0.26
N ASP A 217 2.17 14.70 0.69
CA ASP A 217 0.84 15.24 0.99
C ASP A 217 0.97 16.47 1.92
N THR A 218 1.65 17.52 1.45
CA THR A 218 2.05 18.69 2.23
C THR A 218 0.89 19.59 2.67
N PHE A 219 -0.29 19.42 2.08
CA PHE A 219 -1.48 20.22 2.40
C PHE A 219 -2.33 19.63 3.53
N ARG A 220 -1.92 18.48 4.09
CA ARG A 220 -2.64 17.80 5.17
C ARG A 220 -1.70 17.49 6.33
N ALA A 221 -1.67 18.37 7.35
CA ALA A 221 -0.85 18.19 8.53
C ALA A 221 -1.02 16.78 9.15
N ALA A 222 -2.27 16.35 9.32
CA ALA A 222 -2.55 15.04 9.88
C ALA A 222 -2.00 13.86 9.05
N ALA A 223 -1.85 14.01 7.72
CA ALA A 223 -1.25 12.97 6.88
C ALA A 223 0.27 12.91 7.07
N VAL A 224 0.92 14.08 7.11
CA VAL A 224 2.36 14.18 7.41
C VAL A 224 2.67 13.63 8.80
N ASP A 225 1.92 14.05 9.83
CA ASP A 225 2.10 13.56 11.20
C ASP A 225 1.88 12.03 11.30
N GLN A 226 0.86 11.51 10.62
CA GLN A 226 0.60 10.07 10.56
C GLN A 226 1.77 9.32 9.91
N LEU A 227 2.36 9.85 8.83
CA LEU A 227 3.49 9.23 8.17
C LEU A 227 4.76 9.26 9.04
N VAL A 228 4.95 10.35 9.83
CA VAL A 228 6.02 10.44 10.83
C VAL A 228 5.87 9.35 11.89
N ILE A 229 4.66 9.18 12.45
CA ILE A 229 4.37 8.10 13.42
C ILE A 229 4.68 6.71 12.82
N TRP A 230 4.35 6.49 11.53
CA TRP A 230 4.70 5.25 10.86
C TRP A 230 6.21 5.08 10.68
N SER A 231 6.94 6.14 10.28
CA SER A 231 8.39 6.09 10.12
C SER A 231 9.10 5.74 11.43
N GLU A 232 8.66 6.34 12.55
CA GLU A 232 9.17 6.04 13.89
C GLU A 232 8.86 4.60 14.33
N ARG A 233 7.61 4.14 14.11
CA ARG A 233 7.18 2.79 14.47
C ARG A 233 7.93 1.70 13.71
N VAL A 234 8.19 1.96 12.42
CA VAL A 234 8.92 1.04 11.54
C VAL A 234 10.43 1.28 11.63
N GLU A 235 10.87 2.40 12.22
CA GLU A 235 12.27 2.87 12.32
C GLU A 235 12.92 2.97 10.93
N VAL A 236 12.32 3.77 10.04
CA VAL A 236 12.83 4.11 8.71
C VAL A 236 12.94 5.62 8.56
N ASP A 237 13.84 6.07 7.70
CA ASP A 237 14.06 7.49 7.45
C ASP A 237 12.85 8.12 6.76
N ILE A 238 12.55 9.38 7.10
CA ILE A 238 11.50 10.18 6.47
C ILE A 238 12.01 11.57 6.09
N VAL A 239 11.65 12.02 4.89
CA VAL A 239 11.87 13.38 4.44
C VAL A 239 10.53 14.12 4.38
N LYS A 240 10.46 15.26 5.05
CA LYS A 240 9.30 16.16 5.09
C LYS A 240 9.76 17.60 5.00
N GLN A 241 8.88 18.48 4.57
CA GLN A 241 9.06 19.93 4.57
C GLN A 241 7.90 20.60 5.31
N ASP A 242 7.93 21.92 5.42
CA ASP A 242 6.88 22.71 6.05
C ASP A 242 5.53 22.53 5.35
N MET A 243 4.45 22.76 6.09
CA MET A 243 3.09 22.72 5.56
C MET A 243 2.91 23.65 4.37
N GLY A 244 2.30 23.14 3.29
CA GLY A 244 2.08 23.91 2.06
C GLY A 244 3.29 24.02 1.13
N SER A 245 4.43 23.40 1.46
CA SER A 245 5.55 23.27 0.54
C SER A 245 5.15 22.54 -0.73
N ASP A 246 5.90 22.77 -1.82
CA ASP A 246 5.66 22.10 -3.09
C ASP A 246 5.89 20.56 -2.96
N PRO A 247 4.87 19.73 -3.20
CA PRO A 247 5.00 18.26 -3.14
C PRO A 247 6.17 17.71 -3.97
N ALA A 248 6.43 18.33 -5.14
CA ALA A 248 7.53 17.91 -5.99
C ALA A 248 8.91 18.24 -5.39
N SER A 249 9.02 19.29 -4.57
CA SER A 249 10.25 19.59 -3.81
C SER A 249 10.52 18.53 -2.75
N VAL A 250 9.50 18.08 -2.02
CA VAL A 250 9.63 16.98 -1.05
C VAL A 250 10.09 15.69 -1.74
N ALA A 251 9.49 15.35 -2.88
CA ALA A 251 9.89 14.19 -3.67
C ALA A 251 11.37 14.30 -4.12
N PHE A 252 11.78 15.48 -4.59
CA PHE A 252 13.17 15.75 -4.97
C PHE A 252 14.14 15.50 -3.81
N ASP A 253 13.88 16.11 -2.65
CA ASP A 253 14.75 16.00 -1.48
C ASP A 253 14.78 14.56 -0.96
N THR A 254 13.65 13.85 -1.03
CA THR A 254 13.57 12.42 -0.64
C THR A 254 14.49 11.56 -1.51
N LEU A 255 14.44 11.75 -2.83
CA LEU A 255 15.30 10.99 -3.74
C LEU A 255 16.78 11.35 -3.59
N GLN A 256 17.11 12.62 -3.33
CA GLN A 256 18.49 13.03 -3.03
C GLN A 256 18.99 12.40 -1.73
N SER A 257 18.17 12.41 -0.68
CA SER A 257 18.47 11.77 0.60
C SER A 257 18.67 10.26 0.43
N ALA A 258 17.80 9.61 -0.33
CA ALA A 258 17.88 8.17 -0.60
C ALA A 258 19.17 7.79 -1.34
N LYS A 259 19.58 8.58 -2.35
CA LYS A 259 20.87 8.39 -3.05
C LYS A 259 22.06 8.60 -2.11
N ALA A 260 22.02 9.64 -1.29
CA ALA A 260 23.11 9.95 -0.35
C ALA A 260 23.28 8.89 0.75
N SER A 261 22.17 8.25 1.14
CA SER A 261 22.14 7.21 2.16
C SER A 261 22.26 5.79 1.63
N ASP A 262 22.37 5.60 0.31
CA ASP A 262 22.41 4.32 -0.36
C ASP A 262 21.17 3.45 0.01
N ALA A 263 19.99 4.03 -0.12
CA ALA A 263 18.72 3.37 0.17
C ALA A 263 18.35 2.39 -0.95
N ASP A 264 17.67 1.28 -0.60
CA ASP A 264 17.17 0.29 -1.55
C ASP A 264 15.79 0.67 -2.10
N VAL A 265 14.94 1.27 -1.26
CA VAL A 265 13.54 1.58 -1.60
C VAL A 265 13.17 2.99 -1.15
N VAL A 266 12.44 3.69 -1.99
CA VAL A 266 11.81 4.98 -1.68
C VAL A 266 10.31 4.87 -1.86
N ILE A 267 9.53 5.35 -0.88
CA ILE A 267 8.07 5.38 -0.98
C ILE A 267 7.61 6.82 -0.76
N ILE A 268 6.91 7.38 -1.76
CA ILE A 268 6.41 8.75 -1.74
C ILE A 268 4.90 8.75 -1.51
N ASP A 269 4.44 9.38 -0.42
CA ASP A 269 3.02 9.68 -0.18
C ASP A 269 2.59 10.87 -1.02
N THR A 270 1.38 10.85 -1.58
CA THR A 270 0.85 11.96 -2.39
C THR A 270 -0.54 12.39 -1.91
N ALA A 271 -0.93 13.61 -2.25
CA ALA A 271 -2.27 14.12 -2.03
C ALA A 271 -3.32 13.27 -2.77
N GLY A 272 -4.56 13.24 -2.23
CA GLY A 272 -5.66 12.45 -2.80
C GLY A 272 -6.97 13.23 -2.94
N ARG A 273 -6.93 14.53 -3.28
CA ARG A 273 -8.13 15.38 -3.41
C ARG A 273 -8.76 15.29 -4.78
N LEU A 274 -9.55 14.24 -5.02
CA LEU A 274 -10.13 13.95 -6.33
C LEU A 274 -11.15 15.01 -6.83
N HIS A 275 -11.84 15.73 -5.92
CA HIS A 275 -12.81 16.76 -6.35
C HIS A 275 -12.18 17.94 -7.09
N ASN A 276 -10.85 18.07 -7.07
CA ASN A 276 -10.10 19.02 -7.89
C ASN A 276 -9.17 18.27 -8.85
N ASN A 277 -9.77 17.39 -9.63
CA ASN A 277 -9.09 16.40 -10.48
C ASN A 277 -7.97 17.02 -11.33
N VAL A 278 -8.24 18.11 -12.03
CA VAL A 278 -7.25 18.75 -12.92
C VAL A 278 -6.00 19.21 -12.17
N ASN A 279 -6.16 19.78 -10.97
CA ASN A 279 -5.02 20.24 -10.17
C ASN A 279 -4.23 19.08 -9.58
N LEU A 280 -4.92 18.04 -9.08
CA LEU A 280 -4.27 16.82 -8.56
C LEU A 280 -3.46 16.15 -9.67
N MET A 281 -4.02 15.99 -10.86
CA MET A 281 -3.33 15.35 -11.98
C MET A 281 -2.10 16.13 -12.45
N ARG A 282 -2.19 17.46 -12.44
CA ARG A 282 -1.03 18.33 -12.73
C ARG A 282 0.06 18.20 -11.65
N GLU A 283 -0.35 18.10 -10.38
CA GLU A 283 0.55 17.90 -9.26
C GLU A 283 1.26 16.52 -9.34
N LEU A 284 0.54 15.44 -9.56
CA LEU A 284 1.12 14.10 -9.73
C LEU A 284 2.08 14.04 -10.93
N GLY A 285 1.71 14.65 -12.06
CA GLY A 285 2.60 14.76 -13.22
C GLY A 285 3.87 15.58 -12.93
N LYS A 286 3.77 16.64 -12.12
CA LYS A 286 4.93 17.43 -11.68
C LYS A 286 5.87 16.62 -10.79
N ILE A 287 5.30 15.87 -9.81
CA ILE A 287 6.06 14.98 -8.93
C ILE A 287 6.81 13.95 -9.77
N ARG A 288 6.13 13.23 -10.68
CA ARG A 288 6.72 12.23 -11.58
C ARG A 288 7.89 12.83 -12.39
N ASN A 289 7.67 13.98 -13.04
CA ASN A 289 8.71 14.63 -13.84
C ASN A 289 9.95 15.03 -13.03
N VAL A 290 9.78 15.37 -11.75
CA VAL A 290 10.89 15.69 -10.86
C VAL A 290 11.62 14.42 -10.44
N MET A 291 10.90 13.35 -10.13
CA MET A 291 11.50 12.05 -9.81
C MET A 291 12.39 11.55 -10.94
N GLU A 292 11.88 11.55 -12.18
CA GLU A 292 12.60 11.09 -13.37
C GLU A 292 13.91 11.87 -13.62
N LYS A 293 13.96 13.16 -13.27
CA LYS A 293 15.18 13.97 -13.37
C LYS A 293 16.25 13.59 -12.34
N VAL A 294 15.85 13.02 -11.20
CA VAL A 294 16.78 12.63 -10.13
C VAL A 294 17.26 11.19 -10.33
N ILE A 295 16.32 10.30 -10.66
CA ILE A 295 16.56 8.87 -10.91
C ILE A 295 15.87 8.52 -12.23
N SER A 296 16.63 8.07 -13.20
CA SER A 296 16.09 7.71 -14.53
C SER A 296 14.99 6.66 -14.42
N ASN A 297 13.93 6.83 -15.20
CA ASN A 297 12.75 5.96 -15.23
C ASN A 297 11.95 5.89 -13.91
N SER A 298 12.22 6.77 -12.94
CA SER A 298 11.39 6.84 -11.74
C SER A 298 10.16 7.76 -11.94
N PRO A 299 9.05 7.49 -11.23
CA PRO A 299 8.81 6.36 -10.33
C PRO A 299 8.81 5.04 -11.09
N HIS A 300 9.36 3.98 -10.47
CA HIS A 300 9.39 2.63 -11.05
C HIS A 300 8.06 1.88 -10.84
N ASP A 301 7.24 2.36 -9.92
CA ASP A 301 5.90 1.83 -9.64
C ASP A 301 4.99 2.98 -9.18
N VAL A 302 4.01 3.29 -9.99
CA VAL A 302 2.88 4.15 -9.60
C VAL A 302 1.79 3.23 -9.05
N MET A 303 1.70 3.16 -7.73
CA MET A 303 0.86 2.22 -7.01
C MET A 303 -0.45 2.91 -6.58
N LEU A 304 -1.56 2.51 -7.18
CA LEU A 304 -2.90 3.02 -6.88
C LEU A 304 -3.51 2.28 -5.70
N VAL A 305 -3.83 3.00 -4.64
CA VAL A 305 -4.52 2.46 -3.46
C VAL A 305 -6.01 2.75 -3.55
N LEU A 306 -6.82 1.70 -3.46
CA LEU A 306 -8.27 1.74 -3.51
C LEU A 306 -8.89 1.07 -2.28
N ASP A 307 -10.05 1.56 -1.86
CA ASP A 307 -10.83 1.00 -0.75
C ASP A 307 -11.89 0.02 -1.32
N ALA A 308 -11.69 -1.27 -1.10
CA ALA A 308 -12.60 -2.30 -1.58
C ALA A 308 -14.01 -2.20 -0.99
N SER A 309 -14.16 -1.60 0.20
CA SER A 309 -15.48 -1.42 0.84
C SER A 309 -16.40 -0.46 0.08
N THR A 310 -15.85 0.35 -0.83
CA THR A 310 -16.61 1.29 -1.66
C THR A 310 -17.26 0.63 -2.89
N GLY A 311 -16.91 -0.64 -3.20
CA GLY A 311 -17.49 -1.39 -4.31
C GLY A 311 -17.27 -0.69 -5.65
N GLN A 312 -18.34 -0.48 -6.44
CA GLN A 312 -18.26 0.14 -7.79
C GLN A 312 -17.61 1.53 -7.80
N ASN A 313 -17.65 2.30 -6.68
CA ASN A 313 -16.93 3.56 -6.59
C ASN A 313 -15.40 3.39 -6.67
N ALA A 314 -14.86 2.23 -6.28
CA ALA A 314 -13.43 1.95 -6.45
C ALA A 314 -13.06 1.81 -7.94
N ILE A 315 -13.93 1.22 -8.76
CA ILE A 315 -13.77 1.13 -10.22
C ILE A 315 -13.75 2.54 -10.85
N GLU A 316 -14.70 3.40 -10.45
CA GLU A 316 -14.73 4.79 -10.92
C GLU A 316 -13.45 5.55 -10.56
N GLN A 317 -12.96 5.40 -9.32
CA GLN A 317 -11.67 5.98 -8.90
C GLN A 317 -10.52 5.44 -9.76
N ALA A 318 -10.45 4.12 -9.99
CA ALA A 318 -9.44 3.52 -10.84
C ALA A 318 -9.48 4.11 -12.26
N THR A 319 -10.67 4.27 -12.86
CA THR A 319 -10.87 4.90 -14.16
C THR A 319 -10.29 6.31 -14.20
N GLN A 320 -10.56 7.12 -13.17
CA GLN A 320 -10.08 8.50 -13.12
C GLN A 320 -8.55 8.58 -12.95
N PHE A 321 -7.97 7.72 -12.10
CA PHE A 321 -6.51 7.71 -11.90
C PHE A 321 -5.77 7.16 -13.11
N THR A 322 -6.24 6.09 -13.75
CA THR A 322 -5.60 5.50 -14.94
C THR A 322 -5.71 6.41 -16.18
N ALA A 323 -6.74 7.21 -16.26
CA ALA A 323 -6.85 8.24 -17.30
C ALA A 323 -5.87 9.41 -17.11
N ALA A 324 -5.38 9.61 -15.91
CA ALA A 324 -4.61 10.78 -15.51
C ALA A 324 -3.13 10.51 -15.30
N THR A 325 -2.76 9.31 -14.91
CA THR A 325 -1.38 8.85 -14.75
C THR A 325 -1.27 7.39 -15.16
N GLU A 326 -0.09 6.99 -15.63
CA GLU A 326 0.20 5.57 -15.82
C GLU A 326 0.25 4.91 -14.43
N VAL A 327 -0.63 3.95 -14.19
CA VAL A 327 -0.70 3.14 -12.97
C VAL A 327 -0.08 1.78 -13.29
N ASP A 328 0.94 1.40 -12.52
CA ASP A 328 1.67 0.15 -12.72
C ASP A 328 1.14 -0.99 -11.87
N SER A 329 0.60 -0.66 -10.68
CA SER A 329 0.09 -1.66 -9.74
C SER A 329 -1.06 -1.11 -8.87
N ILE A 330 -1.84 -2.03 -8.30
CA ILE A 330 -2.99 -1.71 -7.45
C ILE A 330 -2.84 -2.36 -6.08
N VAL A 331 -3.26 -1.62 -5.04
CA VAL A 331 -3.47 -2.13 -3.68
C VAL A 331 -4.94 -1.97 -3.34
N LEU A 332 -5.57 -3.05 -2.89
CA LEU A 332 -6.95 -3.05 -2.42
C LEU A 332 -6.98 -3.19 -0.89
N THR A 333 -7.47 -2.17 -0.22
CA THR A 333 -7.54 -2.10 1.24
C THR A 333 -8.92 -2.47 1.77
N LYS A 334 -9.02 -2.71 3.08
CA LYS A 334 -10.28 -2.91 3.85
C LYS A 334 -11.13 -4.09 3.38
N LEU A 335 -10.50 -5.14 2.84
CA LEU A 335 -11.20 -6.35 2.43
C LEU A 335 -11.84 -7.10 3.62
N ASP A 336 -11.24 -7.02 4.81
CA ASP A 336 -11.74 -7.60 6.05
C ASP A 336 -13.07 -7.01 6.53
N GLY A 337 -13.34 -5.79 6.15
CA GLY A 337 -14.55 -5.05 6.54
C GLY A 337 -15.76 -5.27 5.63
N THR A 338 -15.58 -5.81 4.42
CA THR A 338 -16.56 -5.73 3.36
C THR A 338 -17.10 -7.07 2.86
N ALA A 339 -18.34 -7.08 2.39
CA ALA A 339 -18.93 -8.14 1.58
C ALA A 339 -18.81 -7.88 0.08
N LYS A 340 -18.16 -6.78 -0.32
CA LYS A 340 -18.03 -6.28 -1.70
C LYS A 340 -16.69 -6.67 -2.35
N GLY A 341 -16.03 -7.71 -1.87
CA GLY A 341 -14.71 -8.12 -2.35
C GLY A 341 -14.69 -8.57 -3.81
N GLY A 342 -15.85 -8.82 -4.44
CA GLY A 342 -15.95 -9.07 -5.88
C GLY A 342 -15.39 -7.93 -6.74
N VAL A 343 -15.32 -6.71 -6.21
CA VAL A 343 -14.69 -5.56 -6.89
C VAL A 343 -13.22 -5.81 -7.28
N VAL A 344 -12.51 -6.70 -6.55
CA VAL A 344 -11.13 -7.12 -6.90
C VAL A 344 -11.08 -7.74 -8.29
N ILE A 345 -12.08 -8.59 -8.60
CA ILE A 345 -12.21 -9.28 -9.90
C ILE A 345 -12.48 -8.25 -11.00
N GLY A 346 -13.49 -7.38 -10.78
CA GLY A 346 -13.85 -6.34 -11.74
C GLY A 346 -12.71 -5.37 -12.05
N ILE A 347 -11.98 -4.90 -11.03
CA ILE A 347 -10.82 -4.02 -11.20
C ILE A 347 -9.70 -4.72 -11.98
N SER A 348 -9.39 -5.97 -11.63
CA SER A 348 -8.33 -6.73 -12.31
C SER A 348 -8.66 -7.00 -13.78
N ASP A 349 -9.91 -7.37 -14.09
CA ASP A 349 -10.36 -7.60 -15.47
C ASP A 349 -10.41 -6.30 -16.29
N GLN A 350 -11.02 -5.25 -15.73
CA GLN A 350 -11.31 -4.03 -16.50
C GLN A 350 -10.05 -3.23 -16.85
N PHE A 351 -9.10 -3.13 -15.90
CA PHE A 351 -7.90 -2.31 -16.10
C PHE A 351 -6.69 -3.11 -16.58
N GLN A 352 -6.68 -4.42 -16.41
CA GLN A 352 -5.53 -5.28 -16.73
C GLN A 352 -4.22 -4.82 -16.06
N ILE A 353 -4.36 -4.16 -14.90
CA ILE A 353 -3.27 -3.75 -14.03
C ILE A 353 -3.15 -4.78 -12.90
N PRO A 354 -1.93 -5.26 -12.56
CA PRO A 354 -1.76 -6.25 -11.51
C PRO A 354 -2.16 -5.69 -10.14
N VAL A 355 -3.01 -6.43 -9.43
CA VAL A 355 -3.20 -6.23 -7.99
C VAL A 355 -1.97 -6.82 -7.29
N ARG A 356 -1.17 -6.00 -6.63
CA ARG A 356 0.05 -6.46 -5.93
C ARG A 356 -0.20 -6.82 -4.47
N TYR A 357 -1.01 -6.02 -3.80
CA TYR A 357 -1.25 -6.21 -2.37
C TYR A 357 -2.73 -6.06 -2.03
N ILE A 358 -3.13 -6.75 -0.97
CA ILE A 358 -4.45 -6.64 -0.35
C ILE A 358 -4.33 -6.38 1.14
N GLY A 359 -5.15 -5.46 1.65
CA GLY A 359 -5.27 -5.16 3.08
C GLY A 359 -6.42 -5.95 3.69
N VAL A 360 -6.08 -6.84 4.63
CA VAL A 360 -7.00 -7.78 5.30
C VAL A 360 -7.13 -7.53 6.80
N GLY A 361 -6.78 -6.32 7.25
CA GLY A 361 -6.87 -5.92 8.65
C GLY A 361 -6.04 -4.67 8.97
N GLU A 362 -6.02 -4.28 10.25
CA GLU A 362 -5.39 -3.05 10.75
C GLU A 362 -3.92 -3.24 11.17
N GLY A 363 -3.47 -4.46 11.44
CA GLY A 363 -2.11 -4.77 11.89
C GLY A 363 -1.03 -4.49 10.84
N MET A 364 0.22 -4.36 11.25
CA MET A 364 1.36 -4.14 10.35
C MET A 364 1.56 -5.30 9.35
N GLU A 365 1.25 -6.52 9.76
CA GLU A 365 1.35 -7.75 8.96
C GLU A 365 0.09 -8.03 8.13
N ASP A 366 -0.92 -7.13 8.13
CA ASP A 366 -2.21 -7.36 7.47
C ASP A 366 -2.28 -6.71 6.06
N LEU A 367 -1.12 -6.44 5.48
CA LEU A 367 -0.95 -6.19 4.05
C LEU A 367 -0.29 -7.43 3.45
N GLN A 368 -0.96 -8.10 2.53
CA GLN A 368 -0.49 -9.36 1.95
C GLN A 368 -0.23 -9.20 0.46
N SER A 369 0.79 -9.88 -0.06
CA SER A 369 0.97 -10.06 -1.50
C SER A 369 -0.24 -10.76 -2.08
N PHE A 370 -0.70 -10.29 -3.23
CA PHE A 370 -1.88 -10.83 -3.87
C PHE A 370 -1.55 -11.99 -4.81
N ASN A 371 -2.21 -13.11 -4.59
CA ASN A 371 -2.20 -14.27 -5.50
C ASN A 371 -3.61 -14.54 -6.00
N LYS A 372 -3.84 -14.42 -7.32
CA LYS A 372 -5.18 -14.56 -7.89
C LYS A 372 -5.80 -15.93 -7.65
N LYS A 373 -5.01 -17.01 -7.66
CA LYS A 373 -5.52 -18.37 -7.44
C LYS A 373 -5.94 -18.57 -5.98
N GLU A 374 -5.10 -18.15 -5.04
CA GLU A 374 -5.42 -18.22 -3.60
C GLU A 374 -6.63 -17.37 -3.26
N PHE A 375 -6.73 -16.16 -3.87
CA PHE A 375 -7.88 -15.29 -3.70
C PHE A 375 -9.17 -15.93 -4.23
N VAL A 376 -9.17 -16.43 -5.46
CA VAL A 376 -10.34 -17.10 -6.05
C VAL A 376 -10.70 -18.35 -5.24
N ASP A 377 -9.73 -19.18 -4.88
CA ASP A 377 -9.98 -20.36 -4.04
C ASP A 377 -10.61 -19.99 -2.70
N SER A 378 -10.18 -18.89 -2.06
CA SER A 378 -10.76 -18.44 -0.80
C SER A 378 -12.22 -17.99 -0.91
N LEU A 379 -12.70 -17.59 -2.08
CA LEU A 379 -14.09 -17.21 -2.32
C LEU A 379 -15.04 -18.41 -2.42
N PHE A 380 -14.52 -19.59 -2.83
CA PHE A 380 -15.32 -20.79 -3.11
C PHE A 380 -15.15 -21.91 -2.07
N ASN A 381 -14.18 -21.84 -1.19
CA ASN A 381 -13.94 -22.82 -0.12
C ASN A 381 -14.59 -22.37 1.17
#